data_187c1ad71c49600ab03c14d849d3dae1
#
_entry.id   187c1ad71c49600ab03c14d849d3dae1
#
_cell.length_a   1.000
_cell.length_b   1.000
_cell.length_c   1.000
_cell.angle_alpha   90.00
_cell.angle_beta   90.00
_cell.angle_gamma   90.00
#
_symmetry.space_group_name_H-M   'P 1'
#
loop_
_entity.id
_entity.type
_entity.pdbx_description
1 polymer ?
#
loop_
_entity_poly.entity_id
_entity_poly.type
_entity_poly.pdbx_seq_one_letter_code
_entity_poly.pdbx_strand_id
1 'polypeptide(L)'
;MRPKPSSIPTVDYSVVITYSATQAAEVFRLDPNLMLSVTILKEDDYQRLHDLGIPDRNMVAFVGVKEPGADLYRFLHEKGISCILGTLGNLDKQAAAKGDQVYKKFAENGADVMSTDRPLEVYQAVK
;
A
#
# COMPACT_ATOMS: atom_id res chain seq x y z
N MET A 1 -17.27 -6.56 -2.19
CA MET A 1 -17.33 -5.45 -1.21
C MET A 1 -18.33 -5.79 -0.12
N ARG A 2 -17.96 -5.63 1.12
CA ARG A 2 -18.87 -5.92 2.23
C ARG A 2 -19.96 -4.85 2.33
N PRO A 3 -21.15 -5.21 2.78
CA PRO A 3 -22.19 -4.22 3.03
C PRO A 3 -21.74 -3.26 4.13
N LYS A 4 -22.09 -2.01 3.98
CA LYS A 4 -21.76 -1.00 4.96
C LYS A 4 -22.93 -0.81 5.91
N PRO A 5 -22.75 -1.04 7.22
CA PRO A 5 -23.81 -0.75 8.18
C PRO A 5 -24.17 0.74 8.15
N SER A 6 -25.44 1.05 8.28
CA SER A 6 -25.90 2.44 8.20
C SER A 6 -25.33 3.32 9.31
N SER A 7 -24.91 2.71 10.42
CA SER A 7 -24.34 3.44 11.55
C SER A 7 -22.86 3.77 11.38
N ILE A 8 -22.18 3.20 10.36
CA ILE A 8 -20.76 3.40 10.15
C ILE A 8 -20.53 4.48 9.09
N PRO A 9 -19.72 5.52 9.39
CA PRO A 9 -19.44 6.57 8.41
C PRO A 9 -18.79 6.01 7.15
N THR A 10 -19.07 6.64 6.01
CA THR A 10 -18.51 6.24 4.71
C THR A 10 -16.98 6.23 4.71
N VAL A 11 -16.35 7.16 5.44
CA VAL A 11 -14.89 7.29 5.49
C VAL A 11 -14.21 6.04 6.06
N ASP A 12 -14.90 5.23 6.87
CA ASP A 12 -14.33 4.02 7.44
C ASP A 12 -14.06 2.94 6.39
N TYR A 13 -14.58 3.11 5.19
CA TYR A 13 -14.44 2.13 4.10
C TYR A 13 -13.60 2.67 2.94
N SER A 14 -12.98 3.83 3.12
CA SER A 14 -12.26 4.49 2.04
C SER A 14 -10.78 4.65 2.38
N VAL A 15 -9.94 4.43 1.38
CA VAL A 15 -8.52 4.78 1.43
C VAL A 15 -8.30 5.81 0.33
N VAL A 16 -7.80 6.99 0.69
CA VAL A 16 -7.56 8.06 -0.27
C VAL A 16 -6.13 7.97 -0.77
N ILE A 17 -5.95 7.87 -2.08
CA ILE A 17 -4.63 7.81 -2.68
C ILE A 17 -4.06 9.22 -2.78
N THR A 18 -2.86 9.40 -2.24
CA THR A 18 -2.15 10.67 -2.32
C THR A 18 -0.83 10.47 -3.04
N TYR A 19 -0.34 11.52 -3.69
CA TYR A 19 0.84 11.43 -4.55
C TYR A 19 2.03 12.22 -4.02
N SER A 20 1.85 12.94 -2.91
CA SER A 20 2.94 13.68 -2.27
C SER A 20 2.66 13.79 -0.77
N ALA A 21 3.72 14.02 0.00
CA ALA A 21 3.60 14.23 1.43
C ALA A 21 2.76 15.46 1.75
N THR A 22 2.91 16.52 0.97
CA THR A 22 2.12 17.74 1.15
C THR A 22 0.64 17.48 0.94
N GLN A 23 0.30 16.75 -0.14
CA GLN A 23 -1.08 16.38 -0.42
C GLN A 23 -1.67 15.52 0.70
N ALA A 24 -0.90 14.54 1.17
CA ALA A 24 -1.35 13.69 2.27
C ALA A 24 -1.64 14.51 3.53
N ALA A 25 -0.77 15.47 3.85
CA ALA A 25 -0.96 16.33 5.01
C ALA A 25 -2.23 17.18 4.88
N GLU A 26 -2.51 17.68 3.69
CA GLU A 26 -3.73 18.46 3.45
C GLU A 26 -4.99 17.63 3.65
N VAL A 27 -5.01 16.42 3.09
CA VAL A 27 -6.17 15.53 3.22
C VAL A 27 -6.36 15.14 4.69
N PHE A 28 -5.27 14.80 5.38
CA PHE A 28 -5.34 14.44 6.79
C PHE A 28 -5.91 15.59 7.63
N ARG A 29 -5.50 16.82 7.33
CA ARG A 29 -6.01 18.00 8.05
C ARG A 29 -7.50 18.19 7.84
N LEU A 30 -7.99 17.89 6.63
CA LEU A 30 -9.42 18.02 6.32
C LEU A 30 -10.26 16.94 7.01
N ASP A 31 -9.72 15.73 7.13
CA ASP A 31 -10.41 14.63 7.82
C ASP A 31 -9.39 13.67 8.44
N PRO A 32 -9.11 13.83 9.74
CA PRO A 32 -8.11 12.98 10.42
C PRO A 32 -8.50 11.51 10.59
N ASN A 33 -9.71 11.13 10.20
CA ASN A 33 -10.18 9.75 10.31
C ASN A 33 -9.94 8.94 9.03
N LEU A 34 -9.53 9.59 7.95
CA LEU A 34 -9.29 8.89 6.69
C LEU A 34 -8.03 8.07 6.72
N MET A 35 -8.08 6.90 6.07
CA MET A 35 -6.89 6.14 5.72
C MET A 35 -6.29 6.75 4.45
N LEU A 36 -4.99 6.90 4.43
CA LEU A 36 -4.29 7.52 3.30
C LEU A 36 -3.31 6.51 2.70
N SER A 37 -3.35 6.35 1.38
CA SER A 37 -2.29 5.64 0.67
C SER A 37 -1.20 6.67 0.40
N VAL A 38 -0.03 6.46 1.00
CA VAL A 38 1.11 7.37 0.91
C VAL A 38 2.28 6.66 0.24
N THR A 39 3.07 7.39 -0.54
CA THR A 39 4.22 6.81 -1.22
C THR A 39 5.42 6.80 -0.28
N ILE A 40 5.93 5.60 0.02
CA ILE A 40 7.11 5.43 0.86
C ILE A 40 8.05 4.47 0.13
N LEU A 41 9.04 5.02 -0.53
CA LEU A 41 10.05 4.25 -1.25
C LEU A 41 11.29 3.99 -0.40
N LYS A 42 11.45 4.77 0.67
CA LYS A 42 12.57 4.68 1.61
C LYS A 42 12.15 5.28 2.94
N GLU A 43 12.94 5.03 3.98
CA GLU A 43 12.62 5.51 5.33
C GLU A 43 12.48 7.02 5.42
N ASP A 44 13.24 7.77 4.63
CA ASP A 44 13.15 9.23 4.62
C ASP A 44 11.76 9.71 4.23
N ASP A 45 11.08 9.00 3.32
CA ASP A 45 9.73 9.35 2.91
C ASP A 45 8.76 9.21 4.09
N TYR A 46 8.92 8.14 4.87
CA TYR A 46 8.12 7.95 6.07
C TYR A 46 8.38 9.09 7.08
N GLN A 47 9.65 9.41 7.31
CA GLN A 47 10.01 10.44 8.29
C GLN A 47 9.38 11.78 7.94
N ARG A 48 9.34 12.11 6.66
CA ARG A 48 8.71 13.34 6.19
C ARG A 48 7.22 13.38 6.52
N LEU A 49 6.52 12.26 6.30
CA LEU A 49 5.09 12.15 6.63
C LEU A 49 4.87 12.25 8.14
N HIS A 50 5.72 11.59 8.91
CA HIS A 50 5.68 11.64 10.35
C HIS A 50 5.87 13.08 10.85
N ASP A 51 6.84 13.80 10.30
CA ASP A 51 7.13 15.18 10.69
C ASP A 51 5.98 16.13 10.33
N LEU A 52 5.18 15.77 9.31
CA LEU A 52 3.99 16.53 8.95
C LEU A 52 2.78 16.19 9.83
N GLY A 53 2.95 15.30 10.80
CA GLY A 53 1.93 15.01 11.80
C GLY A 53 0.95 13.91 11.43
N ILE A 54 1.22 13.11 10.38
CA ILE A 54 0.33 12.02 9.99
C ILE A 54 0.64 10.80 10.84
N PRO A 55 -0.34 10.29 11.62
CA PRO A 55 -0.11 9.09 12.45
C PRO A 55 0.04 7.82 11.61
N ASP A 56 0.81 6.87 12.13
CA ASP A 56 1.02 5.58 11.46
C ASP A 56 -0.31 4.88 11.17
N ARG A 57 -1.26 4.96 12.09
CA ARG A 57 -2.57 4.28 11.94
C ARG A 57 -3.39 4.80 10.76
N ASN A 58 -3.03 5.96 10.22
CA ASN A 58 -3.73 6.54 9.07
C ASN A 58 -3.05 6.20 7.74
N MET A 59 -1.94 5.45 7.77
CA MET A 59 -1.14 5.19 6.58
C MET A 59 -1.29 3.78 6.06
N VAL A 60 -1.37 3.66 4.72
CA VAL A 60 -1.06 2.45 3.96
C VAL A 60 0.04 2.86 3.00
N ALA A 61 1.14 2.13 2.97
CA ALA A 61 2.32 2.55 2.22
C ALA A 61 2.35 1.95 0.81
N PHE A 62 2.32 2.82 -0.20
CA PHE A 62 2.62 2.39 -1.57
C PHE A 62 4.14 2.37 -1.70
N VAL A 63 4.71 1.17 -1.86
CA VAL A 63 6.16 0.98 -1.86
C VAL A 63 6.77 0.99 -3.26
N GLY A 64 5.99 1.35 -4.26
CA GLY A 64 6.47 1.54 -5.62
C GLY A 64 6.06 0.43 -6.56
N VAL A 65 6.61 0.48 -7.78
CA VAL A 65 6.32 -0.46 -8.87
C VAL A 65 7.46 -1.44 -9.09
N LYS A 66 8.45 -1.43 -8.22
CA LYS A 66 9.52 -2.42 -8.12
C LYS A 66 9.47 -3.02 -6.73
N GLU A 67 9.93 -4.26 -6.59
CA GLU A 67 9.98 -4.87 -5.28
C GLU A 67 11.01 -4.13 -4.41
N PRO A 68 10.61 -3.60 -3.24
CA PRO A 68 11.56 -2.94 -2.36
C PRO A 68 12.42 -3.95 -1.63
N GLY A 69 13.47 -3.48 -0.96
CA GLY A 69 14.29 -4.34 -0.13
C GLY A 69 13.52 -4.82 1.10
N ALA A 70 13.96 -5.94 1.66
CA ALA A 70 13.34 -6.53 2.85
C ALA A 70 13.33 -5.55 4.03
N ASP A 71 14.32 -4.68 4.11
CA ASP A 71 14.43 -3.72 5.22
C ASP A 71 13.28 -2.72 5.24
N LEU A 72 12.81 -2.28 4.07
CA LEU A 72 11.69 -1.34 4.01
C LEU A 72 10.40 -2.01 4.48
N TYR A 73 10.14 -3.24 4.02
CA TYR A 73 8.96 -3.98 4.47
C TYR A 73 8.99 -4.17 5.98
N ARG A 74 10.13 -4.57 6.53
CA ARG A 74 10.27 -4.79 7.97
C ARG A 74 10.03 -3.49 8.73
N PHE A 75 10.63 -2.40 8.28
CA PHE A 75 10.48 -1.09 8.91
C PHE A 75 9.00 -0.68 8.98
N LEU A 76 8.27 -0.83 7.88
CA LEU A 76 6.87 -0.43 7.83
C LEU A 76 5.97 -1.37 8.64
N HIS A 77 6.21 -2.68 8.54
CA HIS A 77 5.42 -3.66 9.28
C HIS A 77 5.60 -3.52 10.79
N GLU A 78 6.79 -3.17 11.25
CA GLU A 78 7.03 -2.92 12.67
C GLU A 78 6.20 -1.76 13.20
N LYS A 79 5.81 -0.84 12.33
CA LYS A 79 4.95 0.30 12.68
C LYS A 79 3.47 -0.01 12.48
N GLY A 80 3.13 -1.22 12.06
CA GLY A 80 1.75 -1.59 11.78
C GLY A 80 1.22 -1.05 10.46
N ILE A 81 2.09 -0.64 9.54
CA ILE A 81 1.70 -0.07 8.26
C ILE A 81 1.69 -1.15 7.20
N SER A 82 0.54 -1.36 6.56
CA SER A 82 0.41 -2.31 5.45
C SER A 82 1.04 -1.75 4.18
N CYS A 83 1.59 -2.64 3.36
CA CYS A 83 2.34 -2.26 2.17
C CYS A 83 1.61 -2.66 0.88
N ILE A 84 1.53 -1.73 -0.06
CA ILE A 84 0.95 -1.95 -1.39
C ILE A 84 2.11 -1.99 -2.39
N LEU A 85 2.24 -3.10 -3.11
CA LEU A 85 3.20 -3.21 -4.21
C LEU A 85 2.46 -3.03 -5.52
N GLY A 86 2.91 -2.11 -6.37
CA GLY A 86 2.36 -1.91 -7.70
C GLY A 86 3.01 -2.89 -8.67
N THR A 87 2.27 -3.90 -9.12
CA THR A 87 2.81 -4.85 -10.09
C THR A 87 2.45 -4.47 -11.53
N LEU A 88 1.64 -3.44 -11.70
CA LEU A 88 1.29 -2.91 -13.02
C LEU A 88 2.55 -2.60 -13.82
N GLY A 89 2.59 -3.03 -15.06
CA GLY A 89 3.75 -2.82 -15.92
C GLY A 89 4.80 -3.90 -15.74
N ASN A 90 5.98 -3.55 -15.22
CA ASN A 90 7.15 -4.45 -15.24
C ASN A 90 6.96 -5.76 -14.49
N LEU A 91 6.45 -5.73 -13.26
CA LEU A 91 6.33 -6.95 -12.47
C LEU A 91 5.27 -7.88 -13.08
N ASP A 92 4.17 -7.35 -13.57
CA ASP A 92 3.15 -8.15 -14.26
C ASP A 92 3.69 -8.74 -15.56
N LYS A 93 4.51 -7.99 -16.31
CA LYS A 93 5.14 -8.51 -17.53
C LYS A 93 6.11 -9.62 -17.20
N GLN A 94 6.89 -9.49 -16.13
CA GLN A 94 7.81 -10.54 -15.70
C GLN A 94 7.05 -11.80 -15.28
N ALA A 95 5.93 -11.65 -14.58
CA ALA A 95 5.13 -12.79 -14.17
C ALA A 95 4.57 -13.53 -15.39
N ALA A 96 4.07 -12.79 -16.39
CA ALA A 96 3.56 -13.39 -17.62
C ALA A 96 4.63 -14.15 -18.38
N ALA A 97 5.88 -13.65 -18.36
CA ALA A 97 6.98 -14.28 -19.09
C ALA A 97 7.65 -15.42 -18.33
N LYS A 98 7.76 -15.32 -17.01
CA LYS A 98 8.56 -16.22 -16.19
C LYS A 98 7.77 -17.13 -15.27
N GLY A 99 6.48 -16.86 -15.10
CA GLY A 99 5.61 -17.67 -14.27
C GLY A 99 4.96 -16.87 -13.15
N ASP A 100 3.70 -17.21 -12.85
CA ASP A 100 2.88 -16.45 -11.91
C ASP A 100 3.23 -16.73 -10.44
N GLN A 101 4.05 -17.74 -10.16
CA GLN A 101 4.48 -18.02 -8.79
C GLN A 101 5.26 -16.87 -8.15
N VAL A 102 5.75 -15.92 -8.96
CA VAL A 102 6.45 -14.74 -8.41
C VAL A 102 5.53 -13.91 -7.52
N TYR A 103 4.22 -13.93 -7.78
CA TYR A 103 3.26 -13.18 -6.95
C TYR A 103 3.23 -13.71 -5.52
N LYS A 104 3.29 -15.03 -5.36
CA LYS A 104 3.37 -15.63 -4.02
C LYS A 104 4.62 -15.14 -3.30
N LYS A 105 5.72 -15.05 -4.02
CA LYS A 105 6.98 -14.56 -3.46
C LYS A 105 6.87 -13.10 -3.02
N PHE A 106 6.21 -12.25 -3.82
CA PHE A 106 5.99 -10.85 -3.43
C PHE A 106 5.19 -10.77 -2.12
N ALA A 107 4.15 -11.59 -1.99
CA ALA A 107 3.35 -11.63 -0.77
C ALA A 107 4.18 -12.09 0.42
N GLU A 108 4.99 -13.13 0.24
CA GLU A 108 5.86 -13.66 1.29
C GLU A 108 6.91 -12.64 1.72
N ASN A 109 7.39 -11.82 0.79
CA ASN A 109 8.40 -10.80 1.06
C ASN A 109 7.83 -9.58 1.80
N GLY A 110 6.51 -9.38 1.77
CA GLY A 110 5.91 -8.31 2.55
C GLY A 110 4.83 -7.49 1.87
N ALA A 111 4.48 -7.79 0.62
CA ALA A 111 3.40 -7.07 -0.06
C ALA A 111 2.06 -7.56 0.51
N ASP A 112 1.37 -6.67 1.22
CA ASP A 112 0.06 -6.98 1.79
C ASP A 112 -1.05 -6.83 0.77
N VAL A 113 -0.86 -5.90 -0.16
CA VAL A 113 -1.80 -5.61 -1.24
C VAL A 113 -1.00 -5.49 -2.52
N MET A 114 -1.52 -6.05 -3.61
CA MET A 114 -0.89 -5.89 -4.94
C MET A 114 -1.84 -5.13 -5.84
N SER A 115 -1.34 -4.05 -6.43
CA SER A 115 -2.05 -3.30 -7.45
C SER A 115 -1.63 -3.88 -8.79
N THR A 116 -2.49 -4.67 -9.42
CA THR A 116 -2.14 -5.51 -10.56
C THR A 116 -3.16 -5.43 -11.68
N ASP A 117 -2.71 -5.64 -12.92
CA ASP A 117 -3.59 -5.84 -14.08
C ASP A 117 -3.93 -7.31 -14.28
N ARG A 118 -3.41 -8.21 -13.43
CA ARG A 118 -3.62 -9.66 -13.55
C ARG A 118 -4.23 -10.25 -12.27
N PRO A 119 -5.44 -9.78 -11.88
CA PRO A 119 -6.00 -10.13 -10.57
C PRO A 119 -6.30 -11.62 -10.40
N LEU A 120 -6.72 -12.31 -11.46
CA LEU A 120 -7.01 -13.75 -11.37
C LEU A 120 -5.73 -14.54 -11.15
N GLU A 121 -4.67 -14.19 -11.87
CA GLU A 121 -3.37 -14.85 -11.74
C GLU A 121 -2.79 -14.63 -10.35
N VAL A 122 -2.88 -13.41 -9.83
CA VAL A 122 -2.43 -13.11 -8.47
C VAL A 122 -3.21 -13.93 -7.46
N TYR A 123 -4.54 -13.95 -7.58
CA TYR A 123 -5.38 -14.71 -6.66
C TYR A 123 -4.99 -16.18 -6.64
N GLN A 124 -4.81 -16.79 -7.81
CA GLN A 124 -4.44 -18.19 -7.90
C GLN A 124 -3.07 -18.47 -7.27
N ALA A 125 -2.14 -17.54 -7.43
CA ALA A 125 -0.78 -17.73 -6.91
C ALA A 125 -0.69 -17.59 -5.40
N VAL A 126 -1.50 -16.73 -4.78
CA VAL A 126 -1.38 -16.40 -3.35
C VAL A 126 -2.39 -17.11 -2.44
N LYS A 127 -3.39 -17.75 -3.03
CA LYS A 127 -4.42 -18.43 -2.24
C LYS A 127 -3.88 -19.64 -1.47
#